data_a1708e80b3aac2badaaa572128dd9a7b
#
_entry.id   a1708e80b3aac2badaaa572128dd9a7b
#
_cell.length_a   1.000
_cell.length_b   1.000
_cell.length_c   1.000
_cell.angle_alpha   90.00
_cell.angle_beta   90.00
_cell.angle_gamma   90.00
#
_symmetry.space_group_name_H-M   'P 1'
#
loop_
_entity.id
_entity.type
_entity.pdbx_description
1 polymer ?
#
loop_
_entity_poly.entity_id
_entity_poly.type
_entity_poly.pdbx_seq_one_letter_code
_entity_poly.pdbx_strand_id
1 'polypeptide(L)'
;EIDLMLLDINMPQMNGFQVLEHMREFQWIDEVPVVMISSEESVEIMRKAYDLGITDYISRPFDAVIVKKRVQNTLGLYANQKRLINVVVDQVYEKEENNTIMIGILSNVLGSHNSESSEHILHIRIATEMLLRELIRKTDAYHLTEADIALIITASSLHDIGKVSIPEEILNKPGRLTDEEFKIMKSHSEIGASMIRNMDFPQDKPLVRIAWEICRWHHERWDGRGYPDGLKGEEIPISAQIVSIADVYDALTSVRCYKNAYDHDTAIQMIQEGQCGQFNPLLLECLKEISPQLSRTFKKEKDDNREYYEAQKISEEILRQNALPRKDYSQRVIEIMQEKIKFFKENSGKISIEYNAISGKLVLTDGESQKEYQRDNLEFDL
;
A
#
# COMPACT_ATOMS: atom_id res chain seq x y z
N GLU A 1 9.59 -4.77 30.96
CA GLU A 1 8.45 -5.47 30.34
C GLU A 1 7.95 -6.51 31.35
N ILE A 2 6.64 -6.55 31.61
CA ILE A 2 6.02 -7.51 32.53
C ILE A 2 5.24 -8.52 31.67
N ASP A 3 5.58 -9.80 31.77
CA ASP A 3 4.95 -10.86 30.98
C ASP A 3 3.71 -11.46 31.66
N LEU A 4 3.59 -11.33 32.99
CA LEU A 4 2.45 -11.79 33.78
C LEU A 4 2.49 -11.12 35.16
N MET A 5 1.31 -10.80 35.71
CA MET A 5 1.17 -10.28 37.06
C MET A 5 0.49 -11.32 37.96
N LEU A 6 1.11 -11.62 39.09
CA LEU A 6 0.46 -12.32 40.22
C LEU A 6 0.00 -11.25 41.20
N LEU A 7 -1.32 -11.14 41.43
CA LEU A 7 -1.93 -10.06 42.18
C LEU A 7 -2.70 -10.62 43.40
N ASP A 8 -2.32 -10.16 44.60
CA ASP A 8 -3.10 -10.45 45.80
C ASP A 8 -4.27 -9.43 45.95
N ILE A 9 -5.39 -9.86 46.42
CA ILE A 9 -6.52 -8.96 46.72
C ILE A 9 -6.18 -8.04 47.89
N ASN A 10 -5.65 -8.61 48.97
CA ASN A 10 -5.45 -7.94 50.22
C ASN A 10 -4.05 -7.35 50.35
N MET A 11 -3.84 -6.16 49.83
CA MET A 11 -2.58 -5.43 49.91
C MET A 11 -2.75 -4.11 50.66
N PRO A 12 -1.72 -3.64 51.39
CA PRO A 12 -1.77 -2.32 52.06
C PRO A 12 -1.76 -1.18 51.03
N GLN A 13 -2.43 -0.08 51.34
CA GLN A 13 -2.56 1.14 50.52
C GLN A 13 -3.46 1.01 49.30
N MET A 14 -3.25 0.04 48.44
CA MET A 14 -4.06 -0.24 47.24
C MET A 14 -4.38 -1.72 47.17
N ASN A 15 -5.64 -2.10 47.12
CA ASN A 15 -6.05 -3.49 47.00
C ASN A 15 -6.01 -3.97 45.56
N GLY A 16 -6.05 -5.30 45.34
CA GLY A 16 -5.93 -5.90 44.00
C GLY A 16 -7.00 -5.44 43.02
N PHE A 17 -8.22 -5.13 43.48
CA PHE A 17 -9.27 -4.61 42.60
C PHE A 17 -8.98 -3.19 42.10
N GLN A 18 -8.43 -2.34 42.95
CA GLN A 18 -8.01 -1.00 42.53
C GLN A 18 -6.86 -1.04 41.53
N VAL A 19 -5.93 -2.01 41.66
CA VAL A 19 -4.91 -2.23 40.66
C VAL A 19 -5.53 -2.64 39.31
N LEU A 20 -6.51 -3.57 39.31
CA LEU A 20 -7.19 -3.98 38.09
C LEU A 20 -7.97 -2.84 37.41
N GLU A 21 -8.63 -1.99 38.21
CA GLU A 21 -9.33 -0.80 37.70
C GLU A 21 -8.36 0.15 36.99
N HIS A 22 -7.20 0.42 37.59
CA HIS A 22 -6.16 1.20 36.93
C HIS A 22 -5.60 0.53 35.65
N MET A 23 -5.31 -0.77 35.70
CA MET A 23 -4.85 -1.51 34.52
C MET A 23 -5.85 -1.43 33.37
N ARG A 24 -7.15 -1.42 33.70
CA ARG A 24 -8.22 -1.28 32.70
C ARG A 24 -8.31 0.14 32.16
N GLU A 25 -8.17 1.14 32.99
CA GLU A 25 -8.17 2.56 32.61
C GLU A 25 -7.05 2.86 31.59
N PHE A 26 -5.87 2.25 31.78
CA PHE A 26 -4.72 2.40 30.90
C PHE A 26 -4.60 1.29 29.83
N GLN A 27 -5.61 0.43 29.68
CA GLN A 27 -5.65 -0.71 28.73
C GLN A 27 -4.52 -1.75 28.91
N TRP A 28 -3.82 -1.75 30.03
CA TRP A 28 -2.75 -2.70 30.33
C TRP A 28 -3.27 -4.12 30.58
N ILE A 29 -4.55 -4.27 30.94
CA ILE A 29 -5.18 -5.57 31.23
C ILE A 29 -5.23 -6.46 29.97
N ASP A 30 -5.27 -5.84 28.78
CA ASP A 30 -5.30 -6.56 27.50
C ASP A 30 -3.90 -7.03 27.08
N GLU A 31 -2.83 -6.42 27.62
CA GLU A 31 -1.44 -6.72 27.26
C GLU A 31 -0.75 -7.63 28.27
N VAL A 32 -1.11 -7.52 29.57
CA VAL A 32 -0.47 -8.24 30.66
C VAL A 32 -1.47 -9.15 31.36
N PRO A 33 -1.35 -10.47 31.22
CA PRO A 33 -2.23 -11.42 31.91
C PRO A 33 -2.08 -11.30 33.43
N VAL A 34 -3.22 -11.25 34.13
CA VAL A 34 -3.27 -11.15 35.59
C VAL A 34 -3.83 -12.44 36.17
N VAL A 35 -3.07 -13.06 37.06
CA VAL A 35 -3.53 -14.18 37.89
C VAL A 35 -3.71 -13.68 39.33
N MET A 36 -4.95 -13.65 39.78
CA MET A 36 -5.28 -13.19 41.13
C MET A 36 -5.11 -14.30 42.14
N ILE A 37 -4.50 -14.00 43.30
CA ILE A 37 -4.30 -14.94 44.40
C ILE A 37 -5.01 -14.42 45.66
N SER A 38 -5.89 -15.22 46.27
CA SER A 38 -6.60 -14.76 47.48
C SER A 38 -6.97 -15.92 48.41
N SER A 39 -7.19 -15.58 49.68
CA SER A 39 -7.81 -16.47 50.67
C SER A 39 -9.34 -16.38 50.69
N GLU A 40 -9.93 -15.50 49.87
CA GLU A 40 -11.37 -15.34 49.80
C GLU A 40 -11.98 -16.28 48.76
N GLU A 41 -12.93 -17.11 49.18
CA GLU A 41 -13.60 -18.13 48.34
C GLU A 41 -15.00 -17.68 47.87
N SER A 42 -15.37 -16.41 48.10
CA SER A 42 -16.68 -15.90 47.67
C SER A 42 -16.82 -15.90 46.15
N VAL A 43 -17.87 -16.55 45.64
CA VAL A 43 -18.20 -16.58 44.21
C VAL A 43 -18.42 -15.15 43.66
N GLU A 44 -18.93 -14.25 44.50
CA GLU A 44 -19.14 -12.84 44.10
C GLU A 44 -17.84 -12.11 43.85
N ILE A 45 -16.82 -12.35 44.69
CA ILE A 45 -15.49 -11.78 44.58
C ILE A 45 -14.78 -12.33 43.33
N MET A 46 -14.86 -13.64 43.11
CA MET A 46 -14.31 -14.26 41.88
C MET A 46 -14.97 -13.68 40.62
N ARG A 47 -16.30 -13.57 40.61
CA ARG A 47 -17.03 -12.99 39.48
C ARG A 47 -16.58 -11.56 39.20
N LYS A 48 -16.51 -10.73 40.22
CA LYS A 48 -16.02 -9.35 40.11
C LYS A 48 -14.60 -9.29 39.53
N ALA A 49 -13.71 -10.19 39.92
CA ALA A 49 -12.36 -10.23 39.42
C ALA A 49 -12.33 -10.58 37.91
N TYR A 50 -13.09 -11.61 37.50
CA TYR A 50 -13.22 -11.97 36.06
C TYR A 50 -13.87 -10.86 35.23
N ASP A 51 -14.89 -10.16 35.79
CA ASP A 51 -15.52 -9.02 35.09
C ASP A 51 -14.56 -7.83 34.91
N LEU A 52 -13.51 -7.74 35.73
CA LEU A 52 -12.45 -6.75 35.60
C LEU A 52 -11.32 -7.22 34.65
N GLY A 53 -11.37 -8.46 34.14
CA GLY A 53 -10.49 -8.94 33.08
C GLY A 53 -9.31 -9.78 33.56
N ILE A 54 -9.33 -10.36 34.77
CA ILE A 54 -8.28 -11.31 35.18
C ILE A 54 -8.30 -12.56 34.29
N THR A 55 -7.12 -13.13 34.10
CA THR A 55 -6.95 -14.36 33.29
C THR A 55 -7.25 -15.62 34.11
N ASP A 56 -6.87 -15.63 35.38
CA ASP A 56 -7.10 -16.78 36.28
C ASP A 56 -7.17 -16.35 37.74
N TYR A 57 -7.78 -17.22 38.60
CA TYR A 57 -7.94 -17.01 40.03
C TYR A 57 -7.45 -18.23 40.81
N ILE A 58 -6.63 -17.99 41.83
CA ILE A 58 -6.04 -19.07 42.67
C ILE A 58 -6.42 -18.83 44.13
N SER A 59 -7.15 -19.78 44.73
CA SER A 59 -7.53 -19.73 46.15
C SER A 59 -6.39 -20.22 47.04
N ARG A 60 -6.24 -19.65 48.23
CA ARG A 60 -5.37 -20.13 49.30
C ARG A 60 -6.16 -21.06 50.24
N PRO A 61 -5.55 -22.17 50.75
CA PRO A 61 -4.17 -22.64 50.53
C PRO A 61 -4.00 -23.22 49.12
N PHE A 62 -2.85 -22.99 48.48
CA PHE A 62 -2.54 -23.50 47.17
C PHE A 62 -1.34 -24.46 47.15
N ASP A 63 -1.32 -25.36 46.19
CA ASP A 63 -0.16 -26.17 45.85
C ASP A 63 0.77 -25.45 44.91
N ALA A 64 2.06 -25.32 45.26
CA ALA A 64 3.04 -24.59 44.48
C ALA A 64 3.23 -25.18 43.06
N VAL A 65 3.04 -26.49 42.88
CA VAL A 65 3.15 -27.14 41.58
C VAL A 65 1.97 -26.73 40.68
N ILE A 66 0.77 -26.67 41.28
CA ILE A 66 -0.44 -26.20 40.53
C ILE A 66 -0.29 -24.76 40.10
N VAL A 67 0.14 -23.86 41.02
CA VAL A 67 0.39 -22.46 40.70
C VAL A 67 1.39 -22.30 39.54
N LYS A 68 2.53 -23.00 39.64
CA LYS A 68 3.56 -23.02 38.61
C LYS A 68 2.98 -23.46 37.24
N LYS A 69 2.17 -24.51 37.22
CA LYS A 69 1.55 -24.99 35.97
C LYS A 69 0.56 -23.99 35.37
N ARG A 70 -0.29 -23.35 36.20
CA ARG A 70 -1.24 -22.31 35.73
C ARG A 70 -0.49 -21.13 35.14
N VAL A 71 0.54 -20.63 35.83
CA VAL A 71 1.39 -19.54 35.32
C VAL A 71 2.06 -19.94 34.01
N GLN A 72 2.65 -21.14 33.91
CA GLN A 72 3.26 -21.60 32.68
C GLN A 72 2.27 -21.71 31.52
N ASN A 73 1.05 -22.21 31.78
CA ASN A 73 0.01 -22.31 30.77
C ASN A 73 -0.46 -20.93 30.29
N THR A 74 -0.66 -19.99 31.22
CA THR A 74 -1.05 -18.61 30.92
C THR A 74 0.03 -17.91 30.08
N LEU A 75 1.30 -17.98 30.52
CA LEU A 75 2.43 -17.44 29.75
C LEU A 75 2.53 -18.05 28.35
N GLY A 76 2.37 -19.37 28.24
CA GLY A 76 2.40 -20.06 26.95
C GLY A 76 1.28 -19.62 26.01
N LEU A 77 0.08 -19.41 26.54
CA LEU A 77 -1.08 -18.95 25.76
C LEU A 77 -0.89 -17.52 25.22
N TYR A 78 -0.46 -16.62 26.09
CA TYR A 78 -0.19 -15.24 25.70
C TYR A 78 1.01 -15.10 24.75
N ALA A 79 2.08 -15.87 24.98
CA ALA A 79 3.22 -15.89 24.07
C ALA A 79 2.83 -16.38 22.66
N ASN A 80 1.97 -17.41 22.59
CA ASN A 80 1.45 -17.90 21.31
C ASN A 80 0.54 -16.88 20.63
N GLN A 81 -0.33 -16.21 21.38
CA GLN A 81 -1.20 -15.16 20.86
C GLN A 81 -0.38 -13.99 20.29
N LYS A 82 0.61 -13.50 21.05
CA LYS A 82 1.53 -12.42 20.61
C LYS A 82 2.31 -12.84 19.34
N ARG A 83 2.76 -14.11 19.29
CA ARG A 83 3.42 -14.66 18.11
C ARG A 83 2.50 -14.72 16.90
N LEU A 84 1.25 -15.13 17.07
CA LEU A 84 0.28 -15.17 15.97
C LEU A 84 -0.03 -13.76 15.44
N ILE A 85 -0.20 -12.78 16.32
CA ILE A 85 -0.39 -11.39 15.93
C ILE A 85 0.81 -10.90 15.11
N ASN A 86 2.03 -11.13 15.57
CA ASN A 86 3.23 -10.74 14.83
C ASN A 86 3.31 -11.41 13.46
N VAL A 87 3.02 -12.72 13.37
CA VAL A 87 3.00 -13.41 12.08
C VAL A 87 1.95 -12.83 11.13
N VAL A 88 0.77 -12.49 11.64
CA VAL A 88 -0.27 -11.85 10.81
C VAL A 88 0.17 -10.45 10.35
N VAL A 89 0.76 -9.67 11.24
CA VAL A 89 1.30 -8.34 10.90
C VAL A 89 2.39 -8.46 9.84
N ASP A 90 3.35 -9.37 10.03
CA ASP A 90 4.44 -9.59 9.07
C ASP A 90 3.89 -10.04 7.70
N GLN A 91 2.91 -10.97 7.68
CA GLN A 91 2.28 -11.40 6.43
C GLN A 91 1.51 -10.28 5.72
N VAL A 92 0.85 -9.39 6.48
CA VAL A 92 0.16 -8.22 5.89
C VAL A 92 1.19 -7.27 5.28
N TYR A 93 2.29 -6.98 5.99
CA TYR A 93 3.36 -6.14 5.46
C TYR A 93 4.00 -6.73 4.22
N GLU A 94 4.38 -8.00 4.23
CA GLU A 94 4.97 -8.70 3.09
C GLU A 94 4.02 -8.70 1.87
N LYS A 95 2.72 -8.92 2.11
CA LYS A 95 1.72 -8.88 1.04
C LYS A 95 1.58 -7.48 0.43
N GLU A 96 1.61 -6.42 1.23
CA GLU A 96 1.54 -5.05 0.75
C GLU A 96 2.82 -4.64 0.00
N GLU A 97 3.98 -5.05 0.48
CA GLU A 97 5.26 -4.86 -0.19
C GLU A 97 5.28 -5.55 -1.55
N ASN A 98 4.88 -6.83 -1.61
CA ASN A 98 4.79 -7.59 -2.86
C ASN A 98 3.79 -6.97 -3.84
N ASN A 99 2.63 -6.51 -3.39
CA ASN A 99 1.68 -5.79 -4.23
C ASN A 99 2.28 -4.50 -4.79
N THR A 100 3.02 -3.76 -3.98
CA THR A 100 3.72 -2.54 -4.37
C THR A 100 4.78 -2.82 -5.43
N ILE A 101 5.59 -3.86 -5.22
CA ILE A 101 6.61 -4.30 -6.18
C ILE A 101 5.95 -4.73 -7.50
N MET A 102 4.90 -5.54 -7.46
CA MET A 102 4.18 -5.97 -8.67
C MET A 102 3.58 -4.81 -9.44
N ILE A 103 2.96 -3.84 -8.77
CA ILE A 103 2.44 -2.64 -9.42
C ILE A 103 3.58 -1.81 -9.99
N GLY A 104 4.69 -1.68 -9.28
CA GLY A 104 5.90 -1.03 -9.78
C GLY A 104 6.47 -1.70 -11.03
N ILE A 105 6.55 -3.03 -11.04
CA ILE A 105 6.99 -3.81 -12.21
C ILE A 105 6.03 -3.62 -13.39
N LEU A 106 4.72 -3.75 -13.16
CA LEU A 106 3.70 -3.54 -14.20
C LEU A 106 3.75 -2.13 -14.77
N SER A 107 3.86 -1.15 -13.90
CA SER A 107 3.99 0.26 -14.30
C SER A 107 5.30 0.53 -15.03
N ASN A 108 6.41 -0.12 -14.64
CA ASN A 108 7.69 -0.04 -15.37
C ASN A 108 7.61 -0.70 -16.76
N VAL A 109 6.98 -1.87 -16.87
CA VAL A 109 6.75 -2.53 -18.15
C VAL A 109 5.89 -1.64 -19.06
N LEU A 110 4.89 -0.98 -18.51
CA LEU A 110 4.05 -0.03 -19.22
C LEU A 110 4.79 1.29 -19.48
N GLY A 111 5.58 1.78 -18.55
CA GLY A 111 6.40 3.00 -18.65
C GLY A 111 7.59 2.85 -19.59
N SER A 112 8.11 1.63 -19.84
CA SER A 112 9.13 1.41 -20.87
C SER A 112 8.63 1.77 -22.28
N HIS A 113 7.32 1.81 -22.48
CA HIS A 113 6.68 2.36 -23.67
C HIS A 113 6.62 3.90 -23.67
N ASN A 114 6.64 4.53 -22.49
CA ASN A 114 6.21 5.91 -22.31
C ASN A 114 7.33 6.90 -21.96
N SER A 115 8.61 6.57 -21.96
CA SER A 115 9.68 7.42 -21.40
C SER A 115 9.39 7.95 -19.96
N GLU A 116 8.35 7.47 -19.29
CA GLU A 116 8.07 7.73 -17.87
C GLU A 116 8.94 6.80 -17.03
N SER A 117 9.73 7.40 -16.15
CA SER A 117 10.64 6.64 -15.30
C SER A 117 9.88 5.99 -14.13
N SER A 118 10.43 4.89 -13.59
CA SER A 118 9.97 4.32 -12.30
C SER A 118 9.97 5.36 -11.16
N GLU A 119 10.81 6.38 -11.28
CA GLU A 119 10.89 7.54 -10.40
C GLU A 119 9.57 8.32 -10.40
N HIS A 120 8.94 8.54 -11.56
CA HIS A 120 7.64 9.20 -11.66
C HIS A 120 6.56 8.50 -10.82
N ILE A 121 6.43 7.18 -10.97
CA ILE A 121 5.42 6.40 -10.23
C ILE A 121 5.61 6.51 -8.73
N LEU A 122 6.86 6.44 -8.29
CA LEU A 122 7.21 6.56 -6.89
C LEU A 122 6.92 7.96 -6.35
N HIS A 123 7.27 9.00 -7.10
CA HIS A 123 6.94 10.39 -6.78
C HIS A 123 5.43 10.62 -6.65
N ILE A 124 4.63 10.08 -7.59
CA ILE A 124 3.16 10.15 -7.52
C ILE A 124 2.64 9.50 -6.23
N ARG A 125 3.12 8.31 -5.89
CA ARG A 125 2.72 7.60 -4.66
C ARG A 125 3.03 8.40 -3.40
N ILE A 126 4.26 8.90 -3.30
CA ILE A 126 4.73 9.69 -2.14
C ILE A 126 3.91 10.98 -2.00
N ALA A 127 3.76 11.74 -3.10
CA ALA A 127 2.98 12.97 -3.08
C ALA A 127 1.51 12.72 -2.73
N THR A 128 0.92 11.64 -3.29
CA THR A 128 -0.45 11.22 -2.99
C THR A 128 -0.61 10.87 -1.51
N GLU A 129 0.30 10.09 -0.93
CA GLU A 129 0.26 9.74 0.50
C GLU A 129 0.36 10.98 1.39
N MET A 130 1.33 11.86 1.12
CA MET A 130 1.53 13.06 1.92
C MET A 130 0.32 13.99 1.86
N LEU A 131 -0.29 14.16 0.70
CA LEU A 131 -1.52 14.96 0.52
C LEU A 131 -2.70 14.35 1.28
N LEU A 132 -2.89 13.01 1.20
CA LEU A 132 -3.96 12.30 1.90
C LEU A 132 -3.83 12.44 3.42
N ARG A 133 -2.63 12.21 3.96
CA ARG A 133 -2.38 12.32 5.40
C ARG A 133 -2.61 13.74 5.92
N GLU A 134 -2.23 14.74 5.14
CA GLU A 134 -2.50 16.14 5.51
C GLU A 134 -3.99 16.47 5.39
N LEU A 135 -4.68 15.94 4.39
CA LEU A 135 -6.11 16.16 4.21
C LEU A 135 -6.92 15.61 5.41
N ILE A 136 -6.67 14.38 5.83
CA ILE A 136 -7.38 13.77 6.98
C ILE A 136 -7.05 14.47 8.30
N ARG A 137 -5.86 15.08 8.42
CA ARG A 137 -5.50 15.91 9.56
C ARG A 137 -6.33 17.20 9.63
N LYS A 138 -6.70 17.74 8.47
CA LYS A 138 -7.45 19.01 8.36
C LYS A 138 -8.95 18.82 8.43
N THR A 139 -9.49 17.71 7.92
CA THR A 139 -10.95 17.55 7.80
C THR A 139 -11.38 16.09 7.76
N ASP A 140 -12.53 15.80 8.34
CA ASP A 140 -13.23 14.51 8.24
C ASP A 140 -14.26 14.48 7.10
N ALA A 141 -14.38 15.55 6.29
CA ALA A 141 -15.46 15.69 5.31
C ALA A 141 -15.52 14.56 4.27
N TYR A 142 -14.38 13.92 3.98
CA TYR A 142 -14.29 12.84 3.00
C TYR A 142 -14.39 11.45 3.63
N HIS A 143 -14.48 11.33 4.95
CA HIS A 143 -14.61 10.06 5.71
C HIS A 143 -13.61 8.96 5.27
N LEU A 144 -12.36 9.34 4.96
CA LEU A 144 -11.33 8.42 4.51
C LEU A 144 -10.78 7.60 5.68
N THR A 145 -10.80 6.27 5.52
CA THR A 145 -10.14 5.34 6.43
C THR A 145 -8.69 5.09 6.02
N GLU A 146 -7.87 4.51 6.90
CA GLU A 146 -6.51 4.07 6.55
C GLU A 146 -6.51 3.07 5.37
N ALA A 147 -7.54 2.24 5.27
CA ALA A 147 -7.72 1.32 4.14
C ALA A 147 -7.98 2.08 2.83
N ASP A 148 -8.81 3.14 2.85
CA ASP A 148 -9.06 3.97 1.67
C ASP A 148 -7.79 4.69 1.22
N ILE A 149 -6.99 5.20 2.18
CA ILE A 149 -5.70 5.83 1.90
C ILE A 149 -4.76 4.87 1.19
N ALA A 150 -4.58 3.65 1.72
CA ALA A 150 -3.73 2.62 1.12
C ALA A 150 -4.19 2.26 -0.31
N LEU A 151 -5.51 2.16 -0.53
CA LEU A 151 -6.08 1.88 -1.84
C LEU A 151 -5.86 3.03 -2.83
N ILE A 152 -5.99 4.29 -2.42
CA ILE A 152 -5.76 5.46 -3.28
C ILE A 152 -4.28 5.54 -3.66
N ILE A 153 -3.36 5.35 -2.70
CA ILE A 153 -1.91 5.31 -2.96
C ILE A 153 -1.56 4.22 -3.96
N THR A 154 -2.14 3.03 -3.79
CA THR A 154 -1.92 1.91 -4.70
C THR A 154 -2.46 2.21 -6.11
N ALA A 155 -3.68 2.71 -6.20
CA ALA A 155 -4.35 3.03 -7.46
C ALA A 155 -3.70 4.20 -8.21
N SER A 156 -3.05 5.14 -7.50
CA SER A 156 -2.37 6.29 -8.13
C SER A 156 -1.29 5.87 -9.14
N SER A 157 -0.67 4.69 -8.93
CA SER A 157 0.32 4.13 -9.84
C SER A 157 -0.24 3.74 -11.22
N LEU A 158 -1.56 3.65 -11.34
CA LEU A 158 -2.26 3.21 -12.57
C LEU A 158 -2.85 4.38 -13.36
N HIS A 159 -2.73 5.63 -12.90
CA HIS A 159 -3.39 6.79 -13.52
C HIS A 159 -3.18 6.89 -15.02
N ASP A 160 -1.99 6.57 -15.48
CA ASP A 160 -1.53 6.71 -16.87
C ASP A 160 -1.48 5.38 -17.66
N ILE A 161 -2.09 4.30 -17.16
CA ILE A 161 -2.07 2.98 -17.82
C ILE A 161 -2.58 3.03 -19.27
N GLY A 162 -3.48 3.94 -19.58
CA GLY A 162 -4.04 4.10 -20.93
C GLY A 162 -3.05 4.61 -21.96
N LYS A 163 -1.91 5.18 -21.56
CA LYS A 163 -0.85 5.64 -22.47
C LYS A 163 -0.26 4.51 -23.31
N VAL A 164 -0.39 3.25 -22.85
CA VAL A 164 0.03 2.07 -23.63
C VAL A 164 -0.64 1.98 -25.01
N SER A 165 -1.81 2.57 -25.17
CA SER A 165 -2.55 2.58 -26.43
C SER A 165 -2.38 3.86 -27.26
N ILE A 166 -1.56 4.81 -26.79
CA ILE A 166 -1.24 6.02 -27.53
C ILE A 166 -0.11 5.72 -28.53
N PRO A 167 -0.23 6.14 -29.79
CA PRO A 167 0.83 5.95 -30.80
C PRO A 167 2.17 6.53 -30.32
N GLU A 168 3.25 5.75 -30.52
CA GLU A 168 4.60 6.13 -30.05
C GLU A 168 5.07 7.45 -30.64
N GLU A 169 4.71 7.76 -31.89
CA GLU A 169 5.04 9.01 -32.58
C GLU A 169 4.44 10.24 -31.89
N ILE A 170 3.28 10.08 -31.24
CA ILE A 170 2.63 11.14 -30.47
C ILE A 170 3.20 11.18 -29.05
N LEU A 171 3.35 10.03 -28.43
CA LEU A 171 3.76 9.89 -27.05
C LEU A 171 5.19 10.42 -26.82
N ASN A 172 6.12 10.07 -27.73
CA ASN A 172 7.55 10.41 -27.65
C ASN A 172 7.94 11.57 -28.60
N LYS A 173 6.98 12.37 -29.06
CA LYS A 173 7.23 13.48 -29.98
C LYS A 173 8.19 14.51 -29.37
N PRO A 174 9.34 14.81 -30.00
CA PRO A 174 10.27 15.81 -29.51
C PRO A 174 9.76 17.22 -29.86
N GLY A 175 8.74 17.71 -29.15
CA GLY A 175 8.16 19.03 -29.39
C GLY A 175 6.70 19.14 -28.95
N ARG A 176 6.07 20.25 -29.31
CA ARG A 176 4.63 20.45 -28.99
C ARG A 176 3.76 19.57 -29.86
N LEU A 177 2.72 18.99 -29.26
CA LEU A 177 1.66 18.28 -29.96
C LEU A 177 0.79 19.29 -30.74
N THR A 178 0.28 18.87 -31.89
CA THR A 178 -0.82 19.61 -32.58
C THR A 178 -2.12 19.42 -31.79
N ASP A 179 -3.16 20.14 -32.12
CA ASP A 179 -4.46 20.03 -31.45
C ASP A 179 -5.07 18.62 -31.65
N GLU A 180 -4.88 18.02 -32.82
CA GLU A 180 -5.32 16.66 -33.13
C GLU A 180 -4.52 15.63 -32.33
N GLU A 181 -3.20 15.75 -32.29
CA GLU A 181 -2.34 14.87 -31.51
C GLU A 181 -2.63 15.01 -30.01
N PHE A 182 -2.88 16.23 -29.53
CA PHE A 182 -3.25 16.46 -28.15
C PHE A 182 -4.62 15.86 -27.80
N LYS A 183 -5.56 15.85 -28.75
CA LYS A 183 -6.84 15.15 -28.59
C LYS A 183 -6.63 13.63 -28.43
N ILE A 184 -5.73 13.05 -29.24
CA ILE A 184 -5.35 11.63 -29.12
C ILE A 184 -4.67 11.39 -27.76
N MET A 185 -3.71 12.25 -27.37
CA MET A 185 -3.04 12.16 -26.07
C MET A 185 -4.05 12.16 -24.92
N LYS A 186 -5.06 13.05 -24.92
CA LYS A 186 -6.07 13.13 -23.89
C LYS A 186 -6.91 11.86 -23.74
N SER A 187 -7.03 11.06 -24.79
CA SER A 187 -7.83 9.81 -24.74
C SER A 187 -7.25 8.75 -23.81
N HIS A 188 -5.96 8.88 -23.36
CA HIS A 188 -5.39 7.90 -22.43
C HIS A 188 -6.22 7.74 -21.15
N SER A 189 -6.83 8.82 -20.64
CA SER A 189 -7.68 8.77 -19.44
C SER A 189 -8.92 7.90 -19.64
N GLU A 190 -9.61 8.03 -20.79
CA GLU A 190 -10.76 7.19 -21.15
C GLU A 190 -10.34 5.75 -21.43
N ILE A 191 -9.22 5.56 -22.15
CA ILE A 191 -8.69 4.24 -22.49
C ILE A 191 -8.29 3.51 -21.21
N GLY A 192 -7.55 4.15 -20.31
CA GLY A 192 -7.14 3.56 -19.04
C GLY A 192 -8.33 3.13 -18.19
N ALA A 193 -9.32 3.99 -18.05
CA ALA A 193 -10.57 3.68 -17.37
C ALA A 193 -11.30 2.49 -18.03
N SER A 194 -11.35 2.45 -19.37
CA SER A 194 -11.95 1.35 -20.12
C SER A 194 -11.18 0.04 -19.94
N MET A 195 -9.84 0.09 -19.91
CA MET A 195 -9.02 -1.09 -19.65
C MET A 195 -9.34 -1.69 -18.27
N ILE A 196 -9.40 -0.87 -17.21
CA ILE A 196 -9.74 -1.32 -15.86
C ILE A 196 -11.16 -1.92 -15.83
N ARG A 197 -12.12 -1.29 -16.48
CA ARG A 197 -13.52 -1.77 -16.52
C ARG A 197 -13.68 -3.09 -17.27
N ASN A 198 -12.86 -3.33 -18.29
CA ASN A 198 -12.92 -4.53 -19.12
C ASN A 198 -12.10 -5.71 -18.56
N MET A 199 -11.37 -5.50 -17.44
CA MET A 199 -10.71 -6.60 -16.76
C MET A 199 -11.71 -7.54 -16.11
N ASP A 200 -11.41 -8.84 -16.11
CA ASP A 200 -12.24 -9.89 -15.52
C ASP A 200 -12.05 -9.93 -13.97
N PHE A 201 -12.22 -8.76 -13.35
CA PHE A 201 -12.25 -8.59 -11.89
C PHE A 201 -13.62 -8.17 -11.41
N PRO A 202 -14.01 -8.52 -10.16
CA PRO A 202 -15.24 -7.99 -9.57
C PRO A 202 -15.19 -6.45 -9.53
N GLN A 203 -16.08 -5.82 -10.28
CA GLN A 203 -16.11 -4.35 -10.46
C GLN A 203 -16.55 -3.60 -9.20
N ASP A 204 -17.13 -4.30 -8.23
CA ASP A 204 -17.52 -3.79 -6.91
C ASP A 204 -16.35 -3.65 -5.93
N LYS A 205 -15.17 -4.18 -6.27
CA LYS A 205 -13.98 -4.05 -5.42
C LYS A 205 -13.54 -2.58 -5.31
N PRO A 206 -13.30 -2.07 -4.07
CA PRO A 206 -12.91 -0.67 -3.86
C PRO A 206 -11.69 -0.25 -4.68
N LEU A 207 -10.66 -1.10 -4.75
CA LEU A 207 -9.45 -0.80 -5.55
C LEU A 207 -9.77 -0.60 -7.04
N VAL A 208 -10.63 -1.44 -7.62
CA VAL A 208 -11.01 -1.36 -9.04
C VAL A 208 -11.76 -0.07 -9.32
N ARG A 209 -12.70 0.30 -8.44
CA ARG A 209 -13.46 1.54 -8.54
C ARG A 209 -12.54 2.77 -8.44
N ILE A 210 -11.68 2.82 -7.42
CA ILE A 210 -10.75 3.94 -7.20
C ILE A 210 -9.76 4.07 -8.37
N ALA A 211 -9.20 2.96 -8.85
CA ALA A 211 -8.30 2.98 -10.00
C ALA A 211 -9.01 3.48 -11.27
N TRP A 212 -10.26 3.08 -11.49
CA TRP A 212 -11.07 3.58 -12.59
C TRP A 212 -11.32 5.10 -12.47
N GLU A 213 -11.70 5.59 -11.29
CA GLU A 213 -11.93 7.01 -11.00
C GLU A 213 -10.65 7.83 -11.27
N ILE A 214 -9.51 7.37 -10.78
CA ILE A 214 -8.22 8.04 -10.97
C ILE A 214 -7.84 8.05 -12.44
N CYS A 215 -7.86 6.91 -13.15
CA CYS A 215 -7.52 6.87 -14.58
C CYS A 215 -8.38 7.82 -15.38
N ARG A 216 -9.70 7.84 -15.12
CA ARG A 216 -10.62 8.66 -15.90
C ARG A 216 -10.49 10.15 -15.62
N TRP A 217 -10.31 10.53 -14.34
CA TRP A 217 -10.56 11.90 -13.90
C TRP A 217 -9.35 12.63 -13.29
N HIS A 218 -8.14 12.10 -13.30
CA HIS A 218 -6.96 12.81 -12.79
C HIS A 218 -6.59 14.06 -13.61
N HIS A 219 -7.13 14.22 -14.81
CA HIS A 219 -7.00 15.43 -15.62
C HIS A 219 -8.20 16.37 -15.54
N GLU A 220 -9.21 16.07 -14.74
CA GLU A 220 -10.25 17.03 -14.43
C GLU A 220 -9.69 18.21 -13.64
N ARG A 221 -10.37 19.35 -13.71
CA ARG A 221 -9.97 20.58 -13.04
C ARG A 221 -11.14 21.15 -12.26
N TRP A 222 -10.85 21.73 -11.12
CA TRP A 222 -11.86 22.24 -10.17
C TRP A 222 -12.86 23.19 -10.80
N ASP A 223 -12.45 23.94 -11.81
CA ASP A 223 -13.29 24.86 -12.56
C ASP A 223 -14.11 24.24 -13.69
N GLY A 224 -13.99 22.94 -13.91
CA GLY A 224 -14.69 22.21 -14.98
C GLY A 224 -14.04 22.35 -16.37
N ARG A 225 -12.82 22.87 -16.47
CA ARG A 225 -12.07 22.97 -17.74
C ARG A 225 -11.14 21.79 -17.99
N GLY A 226 -11.25 20.76 -17.18
CA GLY A 226 -10.53 19.50 -17.33
C GLY A 226 -11.09 18.61 -18.43
N TYR A 227 -10.66 17.37 -18.44
CA TYR A 227 -11.12 16.31 -19.34
C TYR A 227 -11.08 14.95 -18.64
N PRO A 228 -11.85 13.96 -19.10
CA PRO A 228 -12.64 13.88 -20.33
C PRO A 228 -14.08 14.39 -20.19
N ASP A 229 -14.65 14.46 -18.98
CA ASP A 229 -16.07 14.69 -18.74
C ASP A 229 -16.39 16.15 -18.37
N GLY A 230 -15.39 16.96 -18.02
CA GLY A 230 -15.57 18.34 -17.59
C GLY A 230 -16.22 18.48 -16.21
N LEU A 231 -15.96 17.54 -15.32
CA LEU A 231 -16.45 17.55 -13.94
C LEU A 231 -15.96 18.79 -13.19
N LYS A 232 -16.79 19.29 -12.26
CA LYS A 232 -16.50 20.52 -11.54
C LYS A 232 -16.62 20.36 -10.03
N GLY A 233 -15.66 20.92 -9.31
CA GLY A 233 -15.68 20.94 -7.85
C GLY A 233 -15.72 19.52 -7.26
N GLU A 234 -16.65 19.27 -6.36
CA GLU A 234 -16.83 17.99 -5.67
C GLU A 234 -17.45 16.87 -6.53
N GLU A 235 -17.81 17.16 -7.79
CA GLU A 235 -18.16 16.08 -8.74
C GLU A 235 -16.94 15.24 -9.08
N ILE A 236 -15.71 15.78 -8.92
CA ILE A 236 -14.46 15.07 -9.11
C ILE A 236 -14.20 14.25 -7.83
N PRO A 237 -14.05 12.91 -7.88
CA PRO A 237 -13.69 12.12 -6.71
C PRO A 237 -12.40 12.61 -6.06
N ILE A 238 -12.35 12.63 -4.74
CA ILE A 238 -11.18 13.11 -3.99
C ILE A 238 -9.90 12.35 -4.36
N SER A 239 -10.00 11.07 -4.68
CA SER A 239 -8.90 10.23 -5.18
C SER A 239 -8.27 10.83 -6.45
N ALA A 240 -9.09 11.24 -7.41
CA ALA A 240 -8.63 11.84 -8.66
C ALA A 240 -8.11 13.28 -8.45
N GLN A 241 -8.74 14.08 -7.57
CA GLN A 241 -8.28 15.43 -7.25
C GLN A 241 -6.86 15.42 -6.68
N ILE A 242 -6.56 14.50 -5.76
CA ILE A 242 -5.25 14.37 -5.11
C ILE A 242 -4.18 13.93 -6.12
N VAL A 243 -4.47 12.89 -6.91
CA VAL A 243 -3.53 12.40 -7.92
C VAL A 243 -3.28 13.46 -9.00
N SER A 244 -4.29 14.27 -9.35
CA SER A 244 -4.13 15.40 -10.27
C SER A 244 -3.08 16.41 -9.82
N ILE A 245 -3.02 16.73 -8.53
CA ILE A 245 -2.01 17.65 -7.98
C ILE A 245 -0.64 16.97 -7.95
N ALA A 246 -0.58 15.69 -7.53
CA ALA A 246 0.65 14.91 -7.48
C ALA A 246 1.31 14.82 -8.87
N ASP A 247 0.52 14.49 -9.91
CA ASP A 247 0.97 14.39 -11.29
C ASP A 247 1.50 15.75 -11.82
N VAL A 248 0.75 16.83 -11.61
CA VAL A 248 1.19 18.15 -12.04
C VAL A 248 2.47 18.58 -11.31
N TYR A 249 2.60 18.30 -10.01
CA TYR A 249 3.81 18.62 -9.27
C TYR A 249 5.02 17.86 -9.82
N ASP A 250 4.90 16.54 -10.01
CA ASP A 250 5.99 15.75 -10.60
C ASP A 250 6.30 16.19 -12.04
N ALA A 251 5.29 16.45 -12.87
CA ALA A 251 5.49 16.97 -14.23
C ALA A 251 6.22 18.31 -14.28
N LEU A 252 6.15 19.12 -13.24
CA LEU A 252 6.88 20.39 -13.13
C LEU A 252 8.31 20.19 -12.64
N THR A 253 8.53 19.28 -11.70
CA THR A 253 9.81 19.10 -11.00
C THR A 253 10.71 18.02 -11.61
N SER A 254 10.19 17.23 -12.56
CA SER A 254 10.95 16.20 -13.28
C SER A 254 11.48 16.72 -14.63
N VAL A 255 12.67 16.25 -15.03
CA VAL A 255 13.25 16.56 -16.35
C VAL A 255 12.52 15.74 -17.41
N ARG A 256 12.03 16.38 -18.46
CA ARG A 256 11.41 15.73 -19.63
C ARG A 256 12.20 16.05 -20.91
N CYS A 257 12.08 15.23 -21.95
CA CYS A 257 12.85 15.35 -23.20
C CYS A 257 12.75 16.76 -23.85
N TYR A 258 11.71 17.52 -23.55
CA TYR A 258 11.43 18.84 -24.15
C TYR A 258 11.40 19.99 -23.12
N LYS A 259 11.71 19.71 -21.80
CA LYS A 259 11.60 20.73 -20.75
C LYS A 259 12.55 20.43 -19.58
N ASN A 260 13.28 21.45 -19.15
CA ASN A 260 14.01 21.41 -17.87
C ASN A 260 13.03 21.41 -16.69
N ALA A 261 13.40 20.75 -15.61
CA ALA A 261 12.66 20.80 -14.35
C ALA A 261 12.64 22.22 -13.80
N TYR A 262 11.48 22.62 -13.28
CA TYR A 262 11.41 23.80 -12.40
C TYR A 262 11.94 23.44 -11.01
N ASP A 263 12.46 24.44 -10.30
CA ASP A 263 12.76 24.24 -8.88
C ASP A 263 11.45 24.08 -8.08
N HIS A 264 11.61 23.51 -6.90
CA HIS A 264 10.48 23.18 -6.03
C HIS A 264 9.55 24.37 -5.74
N ASP A 265 10.14 25.51 -5.36
CA ASP A 265 9.37 26.69 -4.95
C ASP A 265 8.60 27.30 -6.12
N THR A 266 9.23 27.34 -7.30
CA THR A 266 8.57 27.75 -8.55
C THR A 266 7.42 26.82 -8.91
N ALA A 267 7.59 25.48 -8.81
CA ALA A 267 6.53 24.53 -9.10
C ALA A 267 5.32 24.70 -8.16
N ILE A 268 5.57 24.84 -6.86
CA ILE A 268 4.51 25.09 -5.87
C ILE A 268 3.77 26.39 -6.18
N GLN A 269 4.50 27.48 -6.49
CA GLN A 269 3.90 28.76 -6.84
C GLN A 269 3.02 28.65 -8.09
N MET A 270 3.48 28.00 -9.15
CA MET A 270 2.70 27.80 -10.39
C MET A 270 1.39 27.06 -10.16
N ILE A 271 1.41 26.01 -9.29
CA ILE A 271 0.21 25.26 -8.91
C ILE A 271 -0.75 26.15 -8.12
N GLN A 272 -0.26 26.89 -7.14
CA GLN A 272 -1.03 27.80 -6.29
C GLN A 272 -1.71 28.93 -7.09
N GLU A 273 -1.01 29.47 -8.08
CA GLU A 273 -1.51 30.54 -8.96
C GLU A 273 -2.44 30.00 -10.07
N GLY A 274 -2.65 28.68 -10.16
CA GLY A 274 -3.52 28.09 -11.17
C GLY A 274 -2.96 28.08 -12.58
N GLN A 275 -1.64 28.25 -12.76
CA GLN A 275 -1.00 28.24 -14.09
C GLN A 275 -1.09 26.85 -14.76
N CYS A 276 -1.29 25.79 -13.98
CA CYS A 276 -1.42 24.39 -14.42
C CYS A 276 -2.87 23.88 -14.37
N GLY A 277 -3.84 24.79 -14.25
CA GLY A 277 -5.26 24.50 -14.01
C GLY A 277 -5.68 24.80 -12.57
N GLN A 278 -6.98 24.81 -12.34
CA GLN A 278 -7.56 25.10 -11.03
C GLN A 278 -7.71 23.81 -10.23
N PHE A 279 -7.34 23.84 -8.97
CA PHE A 279 -7.43 22.72 -8.03
C PHE A 279 -8.31 23.06 -6.83
N ASN A 280 -8.72 22.05 -6.08
CA ASN A 280 -9.46 22.22 -4.84
C ASN A 280 -8.68 23.12 -3.86
N PRO A 281 -9.27 24.24 -3.39
CA PRO A 281 -8.59 25.17 -2.48
C PRO A 281 -8.05 24.50 -1.22
N LEU A 282 -8.78 23.54 -0.66
CA LEU A 282 -8.35 22.78 0.51
C LEU A 282 -7.09 21.94 0.22
N LEU A 283 -7.01 21.30 -0.95
CA LEU A 283 -5.83 20.55 -1.36
C LEU A 283 -4.64 21.46 -1.68
N LEU A 284 -4.86 22.68 -2.16
CA LEU A 284 -3.80 23.67 -2.31
C LEU A 284 -3.22 24.10 -0.95
N GLU A 285 -4.06 24.22 0.08
CA GLU A 285 -3.58 24.44 1.45
C GLU A 285 -2.78 23.24 1.96
N CYS A 286 -3.26 22.02 1.74
CA CYS A 286 -2.50 20.79 2.09
C CYS A 286 -1.14 20.78 1.40
N LEU A 287 -1.09 21.03 0.09
CA LEU A 287 0.15 21.08 -0.68
C LEU A 287 1.14 22.10 -0.11
N LYS A 288 0.67 23.29 0.25
CA LYS A 288 1.49 24.33 0.86
C LYS A 288 2.12 23.88 2.18
N GLU A 289 1.37 23.19 3.03
CA GLU A 289 1.86 22.73 4.34
C GLU A 289 2.86 21.57 4.22
N ILE A 290 2.63 20.63 3.31
CA ILE A 290 3.56 19.51 3.10
C ILE A 290 4.78 19.89 2.25
N SER A 291 4.75 21.03 1.54
CA SER A 291 5.77 21.47 0.59
C SER A 291 7.20 21.31 1.09
N PRO A 292 7.59 21.78 2.30
CA PRO A 292 8.97 21.64 2.77
C PRO A 292 9.40 20.19 2.96
N GLN A 293 8.48 19.31 3.38
CA GLN A 293 8.75 17.89 3.60
C GLN A 293 8.80 17.16 2.26
N LEU A 294 7.90 17.47 1.34
CA LEU A 294 7.85 16.90 -0.02
C LEU A 294 9.18 17.11 -0.76
N SER A 295 9.71 18.33 -0.73
CA SER A 295 11.01 18.66 -1.31
C SER A 295 12.17 17.84 -0.71
N ARG A 296 12.18 17.66 0.61
CA ARG A 296 13.20 16.89 1.30
C ARG A 296 13.12 15.41 0.96
N THR A 297 11.91 14.85 0.92
CA THR A 297 11.68 13.44 0.63
C THR A 297 12.14 13.10 -0.78
N PHE A 298 11.78 13.89 -1.78
CA PHE A 298 12.20 13.67 -3.17
C PHE A 298 13.72 13.79 -3.35
N LYS A 299 14.37 14.74 -2.66
CA LYS A 299 15.83 14.86 -2.70
C LYS A 299 16.53 13.66 -2.05
N LYS A 300 16.06 13.25 -0.87
CA LYS A 300 16.63 12.11 -0.13
C LYS A 300 16.52 10.83 -0.94
N GLU A 301 15.36 10.59 -1.55
CA GLU A 301 15.13 9.41 -2.35
C GLU A 301 16.04 9.34 -3.58
N LYS A 302 16.28 10.48 -4.22
CA LYS A 302 17.23 10.59 -5.33
C LYS A 302 18.66 10.27 -4.91
N ASP A 303 19.03 10.62 -3.68
CA ASP A 303 20.37 10.33 -3.13
C ASP A 303 20.45 8.84 -2.70
N ASP A 304 19.43 8.30 -2.01
CA ASP A 304 19.41 6.92 -1.49
C ASP A 304 19.33 5.87 -2.63
N ASN A 305 18.67 6.20 -3.74
CA ASN A 305 18.51 5.31 -4.91
C ASN A 305 19.51 5.60 -6.04
N ARG A 306 20.49 6.46 -5.84
CA ARG A 306 21.43 6.87 -6.89
C ARG A 306 22.15 5.70 -7.54
N GLU A 307 22.63 4.73 -6.77
CA GLU A 307 23.29 3.52 -7.29
C GLU A 307 22.33 2.64 -8.08
N TYR A 308 21.07 2.51 -7.63
CA TYR A 308 20.03 1.77 -8.34
C TYR A 308 19.69 2.43 -9.68
N TYR A 309 19.54 3.74 -9.72
CA TYR A 309 19.25 4.48 -10.96
C TYR A 309 20.44 4.51 -11.92
N GLU A 310 21.68 4.54 -11.41
CA GLU A 310 22.88 4.41 -12.25
C GLU A 310 22.97 3.01 -12.85
N ALA A 311 22.67 1.95 -12.08
CA ALA A 311 22.62 0.57 -12.58
C ALA A 311 21.50 0.37 -13.62
N GLN A 312 20.33 0.98 -13.41
CA GLN A 312 19.20 0.95 -14.34
C GLN A 312 19.53 1.67 -15.65
N LYS A 313 20.16 2.86 -15.59
CA LYS A 313 20.64 3.57 -16.78
C LYS A 313 21.66 2.74 -17.59
N ILE A 314 22.55 2.06 -16.90
CA ILE A 314 23.53 1.17 -17.54
C ILE A 314 22.81 -0.03 -18.21
N SER A 315 21.83 -0.63 -17.55
CA SER A 315 21.06 -1.72 -18.13
C SER A 315 20.19 -1.27 -19.31
N GLU A 316 19.58 -0.09 -19.26
CA GLU A 316 18.86 0.51 -20.40
C GLU A 316 19.79 0.82 -21.58
N GLU A 317 21.00 1.32 -21.31
CA GLU A 317 21.99 1.58 -22.33
C GLU A 317 22.51 0.27 -22.97
N ILE A 318 22.73 -0.79 -22.19
CA ILE A 318 23.07 -2.13 -22.68
C ILE A 318 21.93 -2.71 -23.52
N LEU A 319 20.67 -2.54 -23.07
CA LEU A 319 19.50 -2.98 -23.83
C LEU A 319 19.33 -2.18 -25.12
N ARG A 320 19.62 -0.88 -25.14
CA ARG A 320 19.63 -0.05 -26.36
C ARG A 320 20.72 -0.47 -27.34
N GLN A 321 21.91 -0.83 -26.84
CA GLN A 321 23.05 -1.25 -27.67
C GLN A 321 22.87 -2.67 -28.24
N ASN A 322 22.13 -3.55 -27.53
CA ASN A 322 21.86 -4.92 -27.94
C ASN A 322 20.45 -5.14 -28.52
N ALA A 323 19.75 -4.06 -28.91
CA ALA A 323 18.34 -4.10 -29.23
C ALA A 323 17.99 -5.02 -30.40
N LEU A 324 17.31 -6.10 -30.08
CA LEU A 324 16.24 -6.65 -30.89
C LEU A 324 15.13 -5.57 -31.07
N PRO A 325 14.42 -5.52 -32.22
CA PRO A 325 13.39 -4.53 -32.45
C PRO A 325 12.36 -4.54 -31.31
N ARG A 326 12.16 -3.38 -30.66
CA ARG A 326 11.27 -3.20 -29.47
C ARG A 326 9.86 -3.80 -29.63
N LYS A 327 9.38 -3.88 -30.87
CA LYS A 327 8.07 -4.44 -31.20
C LYS A 327 7.92 -5.92 -30.81
N ASP A 328 8.98 -6.70 -30.95
CA ASP A 328 8.96 -8.15 -30.65
C ASP A 328 8.99 -8.43 -29.13
N TYR A 329 9.64 -7.56 -28.36
CA TYR A 329 9.74 -7.76 -26.90
C TYR A 329 8.42 -7.50 -26.18
N SER A 330 7.73 -6.42 -26.53
CA SER A 330 6.41 -6.09 -25.93
C SER A 330 5.36 -7.12 -26.29
N GLN A 331 5.35 -7.57 -27.55
CA GLN A 331 4.44 -8.62 -28.02
C GLN A 331 4.71 -9.94 -27.28
N ARG A 332 5.98 -10.30 -27.10
CA ARG A 332 6.39 -11.52 -26.40
C ARG A 332 6.05 -11.50 -24.91
N VAL A 333 6.21 -10.36 -24.24
CA VAL A 333 5.80 -10.19 -22.83
C VAL A 333 4.28 -10.30 -22.68
N ILE A 334 3.51 -9.70 -23.59
CA ILE A 334 2.05 -9.82 -23.60
C ILE A 334 1.60 -11.28 -23.83
N GLU A 335 2.24 -11.98 -24.77
CA GLU A 335 1.98 -13.40 -25.04
C GLU A 335 2.27 -14.27 -23.81
N ILE A 336 3.43 -14.09 -23.16
CA ILE A 336 3.82 -14.81 -21.93
C ILE A 336 2.83 -14.51 -20.80
N MET A 337 2.40 -13.26 -20.62
CA MET A 337 1.41 -12.90 -19.62
C MET A 337 0.05 -13.53 -19.92
N GLN A 338 -0.38 -13.53 -21.18
CA GLN A 338 -1.63 -14.17 -21.60
C GLN A 338 -1.59 -15.69 -21.40
N GLU A 339 -0.47 -16.34 -21.71
CA GLU A 339 -0.26 -17.77 -21.45
C GLU A 339 -0.27 -18.08 -19.96
N LYS A 340 0.39 -17.27 -19.12
CA LYS A 340 0.37 -17.44 -17.65
C LYS A 340 -1.02 -17.20 -17.07
N ILE A 341 -1.73 -16.17 -17.51
CA ILE A 341 -3.11 -15.91 -17.08
C ILE A 341 -4.04 -17.05 -17.51
N LYS A 342 -3.90 -17.56 -18.72
CA LYS A 342 -4.63 -18.73 -19.21
C LYS A 342 -4.33 -19.97 -18.36
N PHE A 343 -3.06 -20.23 -18.07
CA PHE A 343 -2.63 -21.34 -17.22
C PHE A 343 -3.23 -21.23 -15.81
N PHE A 344 -3.22 -20.03 -15.19
CA PHE A 344 -3.83 -19.81 -13.88
C PHE A 344 -5.36 -19.97 -13.92
N LYS A 345 -6.05 -19.51 -14.98
CA LYS A 345 -7.49 -19.69 -15.15
C LYS A 345 -7.89 -21.16 -15.32
N GLU A 346 -7.10 -21.93 -16.05
CA GLU A 346 -7.36 -23.36 -16.29
C GLU A 346 -7.02 -24.23 -15.06
N ASN A 347 -6.15 -23.76 -14.15
CA ASN A 347 -5.67 -24.50 -12.99
C ASN A 347 -6.10 -23.91 -11.64
N SER A 348 -6.91 -22.83 -11.62
CA SER A 348 -7.47 -22.26 -10.40
C SER A 348 -8.44 -23.27 -9.75
N GLY A 349 -8.01 -23.89 -8.66
CA GLY A 349 -8.74 -24.92 -7.92
C GLY A 349 -8.14 -26.32 -7.99
N LYS A 350 -7.06 -26.52 -8.77
CA LYS A 350 -6.37 -27.82 -8.89
C LYS A 350 -4.96 -27.83 -8.27
N ILE A 351 -4.43 -26.68 -7.84
CA ILE A 351 -3.09 -26.58 -7.25
C ILE A 351 -3.24 -26.50 -5.74
N SER A 352 -2.71 -27.49 -5.02
CA SER A 352 -2.52 -27.40 -3.58
C SER A 352 -1.04 -27.18 -3.28
N ILE A 353 -0.80 -26.32 -2.28
CA ILE A 353 0.53 -25.97 -1.81
C ILE A 353 0.62 -26.42 -0.37
N GLU A 354 1.49 -27.38 -0.08
CA GLU A 354 1.77 -27.85 1.27
C GLU A 354 3.21 -27.52 1.66
N TYR A 355 3.39 -26.78 2.75
CA TYR A 355 4.70 -26.47 3.30
C TYR A 355 4.89 -27.12 4.65
N ASN A 356 5.92 -27.95 4.77
CA ASN A 356 6.31 -28.55 6.05
C ASN A 356 7.42 -27.70 6.69
N ALA A 357 7.05 -26.92 7.71
CA ALA A 357 7.95 -25.99 8.39
C ALA A 357 9.10 -26.68 9.16
N ILE A 358 8.97 -27.98 9.49
CA ILE A 358 10.00 -28.73 10.22
C ILE A 358 11.08 -29.23 9.27
N SER A 359 10.69 -29.70 8.08
CA SER A 359 11.63 -30.24 7.07
C SER A 359 12.05 -29.21 6.03
N GLY A 360 11.46 -28.00 6.02
CA GLY A 360 11.69 -26.98 5.00
C GLY A 360 11.24 -27.39 3.59
N LYS A 361 10.33 -28.35 3.47
CA LYS A 361 9.90 -28.99 2.24
C LYS A 361 8.62 -28.33 1.72
N LEU A 362 8.64 -27.84 0.50
CA LEU A 362 7.49 -27.32 -0.23
C LEU A 362 7.01 -28.38 -1.24
N VAL A 363 5.75 -28.70 -1.18
CA VAL A 363 5.12 -29.66 -2.11
C VAL A 363 4.04 -28.94 -2.90
N LEU A 364 4.18 -28.91 -4.22
CA LEU A 364 3.19 -28.41 -5.16
C LEU A 364 2.52 -29.60 -5.83
N THR A 365 1.20 -29.70 -5.67
CA THR A 365 0.38 -30.75 -6.31
C THR A 365 -0.61 -30.11 -7.26
N ASP A 366 -0.59 -30.51 -8.53
CA ASP A 366 -1.53 -30.09 -9.57
C ASP A 366 -2.37 -31.31 -10.00
N GLY A 367 -3.37 -31.68 -9.30
CA GLY A 367 -4.30 -32.75 -9.61
C GLY A 367 -3.71 -34.13 -10.06
N GLU A 368 -2.62 -34.17 -10.78
CA GLU A 368 -1.98 -35.39 -11.32
C GLU A 368 -0.46 -35.46 -11.13
N SER A 369 0.22 -34.37 -10.84
CA SER A 369 1.67 -34.32 -10.58
C SER A 369 2.00 -33.68 -9.24
N GLN A 370 3.03 -34.22 -8.60
CA GLN A 370 3.55 -33.68 -7.34
C GLN A 370 5.02 -33.31 -7.53
N LYS A 371 5.36 -32.03 -7.30
CA LYS A 371 6.74 -31.53 -7.31
C LYS A 371 7.15 -31.14 -5.91
N GLU A 372 8.31 -31.62 -5.48
CA GLU A 372 8.90 -31.37 -4.18
C GLU A 372 10.12 -30.46 -4.32
N TYR A 373 10.18 -29.42 -3.49
CA TYR A 373 11.27 -28.46 -3.42
C TYR A 373 11.82 -28.41 -2.00
N GLN A 374 13.14 -28.44 -1.85
CA GLN A 374 13.79 -28.17 -0.57
C GLN A 374 14.27 -26.72 -0.50
N ARG A 375 14.22 -26.12 0.69
CA ARG A 375 14.57 -24.71 0.95
C ARG A 375 15.95 -24.31 0.39
N ASP A 376 16.90 -25.23 0.35
CA ASP A 376 18.27 -24.96 -0.07
C ASP A 376 18.50 -25.10 -1.60
N ASN A 377 17.46 -25.49 -2.36
CA ASN A 377 17.52 -25.73 -3.81
C ASN A 377 16.47 -24.93 -4.58
N LEU A 378 15.97 -23.82 -4.03
CA LEU A 378 15.10 -22.90 -4.74
C LEU A 378 15.94 -21.97 -5.63
N GLU A 379 16.60 -22.52 -6.65
CA GLU A 379 16.92 -21.77 -7.85
C GLU A 379 15.61 -21.67 -8.65
N PHE A 380 15.07 -20.47 -8.71
CA PHE A 380 13.96 -20.17 -9.60
C PHE A 380 14.50 -20.12 -11.03
N ASP A 381 14.36 -21.20 -11.77
CA ASP A 381 14.36 -21.13 -13.23
C ASP A 381 13.10 -20.32 -13.63
N LEU A 382 13.33 -19.06 -13.95
CA LEU A 382 12.34 -18.14 -14.54
C LEU A 382 12.08 -18.50 -16.00
#